data_5615726d6f94168adcf8cef8c3a609be
#
_entry.id   5615726d6f94168adcf8cef8c3a609be
#
_cell.length_a   1.000
_cell.length_b   1.000
_cell.length_c   1.000
_cell.angle_alpha   90.00
_cell.angle_beta   90.00
_cell.angle_gamma   90.00
#
_symmetry.space_group_name_H-M   'P 1'
#
loop_
_entity.id
_entity.type
_entity.pdbx_description
1 polymer ?
#
loop_
_entity_poly.entity_id
_entity_poly.type
_entity_poly.pdbx_seq_one_letter_code
_entity_poly.pdbx_strand_id
1 'polypeptide(L)' 'MIIRGTPKNKNNYILVDSETTLVLHKNGFIPMYIDESGIYYKKNKEILDFMEGRKHE' A
#
# COMPACT_ATOMS: atom_id res chain seq x y z
N MET A 1 7.79 -1.77 -10.24
CA MET A 1 7.38 -0.67 -11.12
C MET A 1 6.12 -0.01 -10.62
N ILE A 2 6.12 1.32 -10.52
CA ILE A 2 4.96 2.05 -10.03
C ILE A 2 4.23 2.70 -11.21
N ILE A 3 2.92 2.49 -11.26
CA ILE A 3 2.08 3.04 -12.32
C ILE A 3 1.42 4.32 -11.80
N ARG A 4 1.52 5.40 -12.55
CA ARG A 4 0.85 6.65 -12.19
C ARG A 4 -0.61 6.56 -12.58
N GLY A 5 -1.50 6.80 -11.61
CA GLY A 5 -2.92 6.79 -11.84
C GLY A 5 -3.66 5.97 -10.80
N THR A 6 -4.98 5.98 -10.88
CA THR A 6 -5.84 5.27 -9.95
C THR A 6 -6.10 3.86 -10.48
N PRO A 7 -5.96 2.83 -9.65
CA PRO A 7 -6.27 1.47 -10.11
C PRO A 7 -7.76 1.35 -10.44
N LYS A 8 -8.09 0.56 -11.45
CA LYS A 8 -9.47 0.37 -11.88
C LYS A 8 -10.29 -0.32 -10.80
N ASN A 9 -9.67 -1.22 -10.08
CA ASN A 9 -10.35 -1.99 -9.04
C ASN A 9 -9.77 -1.67 -7.68
N LYS A 10 -10.22 -0.55 -7.12
CA LYS A 10 -9.71 -0.06 -5.84
C LYS A 10 -9.89 -1.05 -4.70
N ASN A 11 -10.87 -1.93 -4.79
CA ASN A 11 -11.13 -2.92 -3.76
C ASN A 11 -9.98 -3.93 -3.59
N ASN A 12 -9.17 -4.07 -4.62
CA ASN A 12 -8.02 -4.97 -4.56
C ASN A 12 -6.75 -4.29 -4.09
N TYR A 13 -6.85 -3.02 -3.70
CA TYR A 13 -5.70 -2.23 -3.30
C TYR A 13 -5.92 -1.54 -1.98
N ILE A 14 -4.80 -1.22 -1.29
CA ILE A 14 -4.81 -0.47 -0.05
C ILE A 14 -4.23 0.90 -0.33
N LEU A 15 -4.94 1.95 0.04
CA LEU A 15 -4.45 3.32 -0.08
C LEU A 15 -3.71 3.70 1.20
N VAL A 16 -2.47 4.15 1.06
CA VAL A 16 -1.65 4.53 2.21
C VAL A 16 -1.03 5.91 1.98
N ASP A 17 -0.60 6.53 3.06
CA ASP A 17 0.08 7.84 2.99
C ASP A 17 1.59 7.66 2.85
N SER A 18 2.32 8.79 2.82
CA SER A 18 3.76 8.78 2.64
C SER A 18 4.50 8.10 3.79
N GLU A 19 4.06 8.32 5.02
CA GLU A 19 4.70 7.73 6.18
C GLU A 19 4.56 6.21 6.18
N THR A 20 3.35 5.74 5.89
CA THR A 20 3.09 4.30 5.82
C THR A 20 3.89 3.67 4.68
N THR A 21 4.01 4.39 3.57
CA THR A 21 4.79 3.91 2.43
C THR A 21 6.26 3.68 2.81
N LEU A 22 6.84 4.57 3.59
CA LEU A 22 8.22 4.39 4.02
C LEU A 22 8.40 3.13 4.85
N VAL A 23 7.46 2.88 5.76
CA VAL A 23 7.50 1.68 6.59
C VAL A 23 7.33 0.42 5.73
N LEU A 24 6.38 0.43 4.82
CA LEU A 24 6.14 -0.72 3.94
C LEU A 24 7.33 -0.99 3.03
N HIS A 25 7.94 0.07 2.51
CA HIS A 25 9.10 -0.07 1.66
C HIS A 25 10.28 -0.73 2.41
N LYS A 26 10.50 -0.32 3.65
CA LYS A 26 11.56 -0.90 4.49
C LYS A 26 11.34 -2.38 4.75
N ASN A 27 10.09 -2.82 4.69
CA ASN A 27 9.74 -4.22 4.92
C ASN A 27 9.60 -5.02 3.62
N GLY A 28 10.04 -4.45 2.51
CA GLY A 28 10.08 -5.17 1.24
C GLY A 28 8.81 -5.10 0.40
N PHE A 29 7.83 -4.31 0.82
CA PHE A 29 6.61 -4.15 0.04
C PHE A 29 6.81 -3.11 -1.05
N ILE A 30 6.28 -3.39 -2.23
CA ILE A 30 6.43 -2.52 -3.39
C ILE A 30 5.06 -1.98 -3.80
N PRO A 31 4.91 -0.64 -3.93
CA PRO A 31 3.64 -0.06 -4.36
C PRO A 31 3.35 -0.39 -5.82
N MET A 32 2.07 -0.40 -6.18
CA MET A 32 1.65 -0.70 -7.54
C MET A 32 1.21 0.56 -8.28
N TYR A 33 0.46 1.43 -7.60
CA TYR A 33 -0.06 2.66 -8.20
C TYR A 33 0.19 3.85 -7.29
N ILE A 34 0.24 5.04 -7.91
CA ILE A 34 0.33 6.29 -7.17
C ILE A 34 -0.57 7.32 -7.89
N ASP A 35 -1.37 8.06 -7.11
CA ASP A 35 -2.19 9.14 -7.63
C ASP A 35 -2.27 10.28 -6.62
N GLU A 36 -3.17 11.23 -6.83
CA GLU A 36 -3.33 12.38 -5.95
C GLU A 36 -3.79 12.01 -4.55
N SER A 37 -4.51 10.91 -4.43
CA SER A 37 -5.02 10.45 -3.14
C SER A 37 -3.96 9.78 -2.28
N GLY A 38 -2.91 9.26 -2.89
CA GLY A 38 -1.84 8.58 -2.17
C GLY A 38 -1.25 7.45 -2.97
N ILE A 39 -0.80 6.44 -2.25
CA ILE A 39 -0.08 5.33 -2.85
C ILE A 39 -0.85 4.05 -2.61
N TYR A 40 -1.01 3.25 -3.67
CA TYR A 40 -1.78 2.02 -3.62
C TYR A 40 -0.89 0.79 -3.62
N TYR A 41 -1.10 -0.09 -2.66
CA TYR A 41 -0.43 -1.40 -2.58
C TYR A 41 -1.46 -2.47 -2.87
N LYS A 42 -1.08 -3.46 -3.67
CA LYS A 42 -1.98 -4.57 -3.96
C LYS A 42 -2.23 -5.37 -2.69
N LYS A 43 -3.50 -5.65 -2.41
CA LYS A 43 -3.87 -6.45 -1.24
C LYS A 43 -3.35 -7.87 -1.38
N ASN A 44 -2.70 -8.34 -0.33
CA ASN A 44 -2.33 -9.74 -0.20
C ASN A 44 -2.25 -10.05 1.28
N LYS A 45 -2.14 -11.33 1.62
CA LYS A 45 -2.15 -11.76 3.01
C LYS A 45 -1.00 -11.12 3.81
N GLU A 46 0.17 -11.05 3.22
CA GLU A 46 1.34 -10.53 3.91
C GLU A 46 1.20 -9.07 4.30
N ILE A 47 0.73 -8.24 3.39
CA ILE A 47 0.59 -6.82 3.66
C ILE A 47 -0.58 -6.57 4.62
N LEU A 48 -1.64 -7.34 4.51
CA LEU A 48 -2.78 -7.21 5.42
C LEU A 48 -2.39 -7.60 6.84
N ASP A 49 -1.64 -8.68 6.98
CA ASP A 49 -1.14 -9.12 8.29
C ASP A 49 -0.20 -8.09 8.88
N PHE A 50 0.66 -7.50 8.07
CA PHE A 50 1.58 -6.47 8.52
C PHE A 50 0.85 -5.24 9.04
N MET A 51 -0.15 -4.77 8.28
CA MET A 51 -0.93 -3.60 8.64
C MET A 51 -1.74 -3.85 9.90
N GLU A 52 -2.30 -5.03 10.04
CA GLU A 52 -3.06 -5.41 11.22
C GLU A 52 -2.17 -5.45 12.47
N GLY A 53 -0.96 -5.97 12.33
CA GLY A 53 0.00 -5.98 13.42
C GLY A 53 0.36 -4.59 13.90
N ARG A 54 0.42 -3.61 13.02
CA ARG A 54 0.71 -2.22 13.38
C ARG A 54 -0.40 -1.59 14.21
N LYS A 55 -1.64 -1.99 13.98
CA LYS A 55 -2.78 -1.43 14.72
C LYS A 55 -2.75 -1.76 16.19
N HIS A 56 -2.05 -2.81 16.56
CA HIS A 56 -1.97 -3.27 17.95
C HIS A 56 -0.81 -2.67 18.72
N GLU A 57 0.00 -1.86 18.08
CA GLU A 57 1.12 -1.20 18.72
C GLU A 57 0.75 0.14 19.36
#